data_a5451468189cc12a8472ebe4cfb4dbf8
#
_entry.id   a5451468189cc12a8472ebe4cfb4dbf8
#
_cell.length_a   1.000
_cell.length_b   1.000
_cell.length_c   1.000
_cell.angle_alpha   90.00
_cell.angle_beta   90.00
_cell.angle_gamma   90.00
#
_symmetry.space_group_name_H-M   'P 1'
#
loop_
_entity.id
_entity.type
_entity.pdbx_description
1 polymer ?
#
loop_
_entity_poly.entity_id
_entity_poly.type
_entity_poly.pdbx_seq_one_letter_code
_entity_poly.pdbx_strand_id
1 'polypeptide(L)'
;MNSENLFSGKSVVITRSSEQSEPLFSELTNLGVKVISLPLITIADPIDGGRELLDKVRNLKKYHWVIVTSSNGAHRLIKTMQKVDDLKKTKIGVIGKATAEVFENFEISVDLIPERTFSEGFLEAFPSPSKEENRILLVQAEKARPTIYEGLTKLGWQVETVVAYRNIDTKIEKTLLSVAADADAIVFTASSAINRYYEIIGVPKPPDAICIGPITAETARNLGWRVFEAREQSVKDLVEAVKQWAGS
;
A
#
# COMPACT_ATOMS: atom_id res chain seq x y z
N MET A 1 2.61 -30.54 -16.61
CA MET A 1 2.66 -29.51 -17.66
C MET A 1 3.83 -28.61 -17.30
N ASN A 2 4.84 -28.48 -18.18
CA ASN A 2 6.00 -27.62 -17.89
C ASN A 2 5.52 -26.17 -17.79
N SER A 3 5.93 -25.47 -16.73
CA SER A 3 5.63 -24.07 -16.46
C SER A 3 6.03 -23.11 -17.58
N GLU A 4 7.00 -23.47 -18.40
CA GLU A 4 7.50 -22.67 -19.54
C GLU A 4 6.46 -22.47 -20.67
N ASN A 5 5.41 -23.27 -20.75
CA ASN A 5 4.39 -23.13 -21.78
C ASN A 5 3.16 -22.32 -21.35
N LEU A 6 2.98 -22.09 -20.04
CA LEU A 6 1.79 -21.44 -19.48
C LEU A 6 1.76 -19.92 -19.80
N PHE A 7 2.93 -19.30 -19.84
CA PHE A 7 3.09 -17.86 -20.00
C PHE A 7 3.58 -17.42 -21.38
N SER A 8 3.78 -18.39 -22.30
CA SER A 8 4.28 -18.09 -23.63
C SER A 8 3.39 -17.09 -24.37
N GLY A 9 3.96 -15.95 -24.76
CA GLY A 9 3.28 -14.87 -25.46
C GLY A 9 2.36 -14.02 -24.60
N LYS A 10 2.22 -14.30 -23.30
CA LYS A 10 1.37 -13.52 -22.38
C LYS A 10 2.11 -12.30 -21.84
N SER A 11 1.37 -11.21 -21.67
CA SER A 11 1.84 -9.93 -21.13
C SER A 11 1.02 -9.47 -19.94
N VAL A 12 1.72 -8.93 -18.93
CA VAL A 12 1.10 -8.44 -17.68
C VAL A 12 1.60 -7.04 -17.36
N VAL A 13 0.68 -6.12 -17.12
CA VAL A 13 0.99 -4.77 -16.66
C VAL A 13 1.09 -4.75 -15.13
N ILE A 14 2.11 -4.09 -14.60
CA ILE A 14 2.23 -3.75 -13.18
C ILE A 14 2.01 -2.25 -13.01
N THR A 15 1.04 -1.85 -12.20
CA THR A 15 0.62 -0.44 -12.04
C THR A 15 1.31 0.30 -10.89
N ARG A 16 2.13 -0.40 -10.12
CA ARG A 16 2.89 0.15 -8.98
C ARG A 16 4.21 0.75 -9.45
N SER A 17 4.80 1.67 -8.65
CA SER A 17 6.14 2.21 -8.95
C SER A 17 7.20 1.11 -9.03
N SER A 18 8.24 1.31 -9.86
CA SER A 18 9.30 0.32 -10.09
C SER A 18 9.98 -0.14 -8.79
N GLU A 19 10.29 0.79 -7.88
CA GLU A 19 10.91 0.47 -6.58
C GLU A 19 10.07 -0.48 -5.72
N GLN A 20 8.73 -0.33 -5.77
CA GLN A 20 7.81 -1.14 -4.97
C GLN A 20 7.37 -2.43 -5.66
N SER A 21 7.59 -2.55 -6.96
CA SER A 21 7.18 -3.71 -7.75
C SER A 21 8.33 -4.65 -8.09
N GLU A 22 9.56 -4.31 -7.72
CA GLU A 22 10.75 -5.11 -8.04
C GLU A 22 10.62 -6.60 -7.69
N PRO A 23 10.16 -7.00 -6.50
CA PRO A 23 9.99 -8.42 -6.19
C PRO A 23 8.97 -9.10 -7.11
N LEU A 24 7.82 -8.46 -7.38
CA LEU A 24 6.80 -9.00 -8.27
C LEU A 24 7.27 -9.03 -9.73
N PHE A 25 7.96 -7.97 -10.16
CA PHE A 25 8.53 -7.85 -11.51
C PHE A 25 9.52 -8.99 -11.78
N SER A 26 10.44 -9.22 -10.86
CA SER A 26 11.46 -10.27 -10.98
C SER A 26 10.82 -11.67 -11.01
N GLU A 27 9.86 -11.95 -10.09
CA GLU A 27 9.16 -13.25 -10.06
C GLU A 27 8.40 -13.52 -11.36
N LEU A 28 7.65 -12.56 -11.89
CA LEU A 28 6.90 -12.73 -13.14
C LEU A 28 7.82 -12.86 -14.34
N THR A 29 8.93 -12.12 -14.38
CA THR A 29 9.93 -12.24 -15.45
C THR A 29 10.59 -13.62 -15.44
N ASN A 30 10.93 -14.15 -14.27
CA ASN A 30 11.48 -15.50 -14.11
C ASN A 30 10.51 -16.60 -14.54
N LEU A 31 9.19 -16.34 -14.50
CA LEU A 31 8.17 -17.23 -15.03
C LEU A 31 7.98 -17.13 -16.57
N GLY A 32 8.70 -16.23 -17.24
CA GLY A 32 8.61 -16.02 -18.68
C GLY A 32 7.47 -15.11 -19.14
N VAL A 33 6.84 -14.37 -18.21
CA VAL A 33 5.82 -13.37 -18.54
C VAL A 33 6.48 -12.11 -19.10
N LYS A 34 5.91 -11.54 -20.16
CA LYS A 34 6.29 -10.19 -20.61
C LYS A 34 5.70 -9.16 -19.63
N VAL A 35 6.54 -8.61 -18.77
CA VAL A 35 6.10 -7.61 -17.77
C VAL A 35 6.22 -6.20 -18.34
N ILE A 36 5.14 -5.41 -18.22
CA ILE A 36 5.05 -4.01 -18.65
C ILE A 36 4.88 -3.15 -17.38
N SER A 37 5.83 -2.27 -17.10
CA SER A 37 5.74 -1.34 -15.98
C SER A 37 4.93 -0.11 -16.39
N LEU A 38 3.78 0.12 -15.73
CA LEU A 38 2.89 1.28 -15.94
C LEU A 38 2.60 1.93 -14.58
N PRO A 39 3.54 2.66 -13.97
CA PRO A 39 3.30 3.28 -12.68
C PRO A 39 2.24 4.38 -12.80
N LEU A 40 1.02 4.12 -12.33
CA LEU A 40 -0.11 5.05 -12.38
C LEU A 40 -0.04 6.13 -11.30
N ILE A 41 0.57 5.78 -10.17
CA ILE A 41 0.69 6.62 -8.98
C ILE A 41 2.14 6.64 -8.54
N THR A 42 2.64 7.84 -8.27
CA THR A 42 3.98 8.08 -7.71
C THR A 42 3.85 8.56 -6.27
N ILE A 43 4.72 8.06 -5.41
CA ILE A 43 4.83 8.53 -4.02
C ILE A 43 5.73 9.76 -4.00
N ALA A 44 5.16 10.89 -3.59
CA ALA A 44 5.86 12.17 -3.50
C ALA A 44 5.98 12.66 -2.05
N ASP A 45 6.91 13.56 -1.82
CA ASP A 45 7.02 14.24 -0.53
C ASP A 45 5.77 15.08 -0.23
N PRO A 46 5.45 15.33 1.05
CA PRO A 46 4.43 16.29 1.44
C PRO A 46 4.67 17.67 0.80
N ILE A 47 3.62 18.49 0.71
CA ILE A 47 3.71 19.83 0.10
C ILE A 47 4.74 20.70 0.82
N ASP A 48 4.86 20.55 2.13
CA ASP A 48 5.80 21.26 2.99
C ASP A 48 7.24 20.70 2.93
N GLY A 49 7.49 19.69 2.08
CA GLY A 49 8.77 18.99 1.99
C GLY A 49 9.09 18.11 3.20
N GLY A 50 8.07 17.71 4.00
CA GLY A 50 8.23 16.88 5.19
C GLY A 50 8.65 17.62 6.45
N ARG A 51 8.55 18.95 6.46
CA ARG A 51 8.91 19.77 7.63
C ARG A 51 8.04 19.45 8.86
N GLU A 52 6.74 19.31 8.66
CA GLU A 52 5.84 18.94 9.76
C GLU A 52 6.18 17.57 10.34
N LEU A 53 6.45 16.58 9.49
CA LEU A 53 6.88 15.25 9.94
C LEU A 53 8.18 15.34 10.76
N LEU A 54 9.16 16.09 10.31
CA LEU A 54 10.42 16.31 11.03
C LEU A 54 10.18 16.95 12.41
N ASP A 55 9.30 17.95 12.50
CA ASP A 55 8.98 18.60 13.77
C ASP A 55 8.25 17.66 14.73
N LYS A 56 7.33 16.82 14.24
CA LYS A 56 6.68 15.79 15.05
C LYS A 56 7.68 14.74 15.53
N VAL A 57 8.58 14.29 14.66
CA VAL A 57 9.64 13.30 15.00
C VAL A 57 10.56 13.84 16.11
N ARG A 58 10.99 15.09 16.05
CA ARG A 58 11.79 15.71 17.11
C ARG A 58 11.08 15.76 18.47
N ASN A 59 9.76 15.64 18.48
CA ASN A 59 8.92 15.71 19.66
C ASN A 59 8.21 14.39 19.96
N LEU A 60 8.67 13.24 19.46
CA LEU A 60 8.03 11.93 19.60
C LEU A 60 7.72 11.56 21.05
N LYS A 61 8.59 11.95 21.99
CA LYS A 61 8.37 11.75 23.44
C LYS A 61 7.09 12.34 24.01
N LYS A 62 6.38 13.20 23.27
CA LYS A 62 5.08 13.75 23.66
C LYS A 62 3.92 12.80 23.36
N TYR A 63 4.15 11.76 22.54
CA TYR A 63 3.14 10.80 22.13
C TYR A 63 3.36 9.47 22.82
N HIS A 64 2.28 8.84 23.25
CA HIS A 64 2.28 7.52 23.85
C HIS A 64 2.25 6.43 22.77
N TRP A 65 1.63 6.78 21.63
CA TRP A 65 1.58 5.94 20.45
C TRP A 65 1.95 6.73 19.19
N VAL A 66 2.67 6.04 18.31
CA VAL A 66 2.79 6.40 16.89
C VAL A 66 2.06 5.35 16.09
N ILE A 67 1.05 5.76 15.34
CA ILE A 67 0.27 4.86 14.49
C ILE A 67 0.64 5.13 13.04
N VAL A 68 1.04 4.07 12.32
CA VAL A 68 1.45 4.17 10.93
C VAL A 68 0.56 3.29 10.05
N THR A 69 -0.12 3.91 9.10
CA THR A 69 -1.18 3.25 8.33
C THR A 69 -0.68 2.54 7.06
N SER A 70 0.60 2.70 6.70
CA SER A 70 1.16 2.13 5.46
C SER A 70 2.67 1.99 5.49
N SER A 71 3.22 1.06 4.69
CA SER A 71 4.67 0.87 4.52
C SER A 71 5.38 2.15 4.04
N ASN A 72 4.76 2.95 3.15
CA ASN A 72 5.30 4.23 2.71
C ASN A 72 5.44 5.22 3.88
N GLY A 73 4.42 5.29 4.75
CA GLY A 73 4.46 6.10 5.97
C GLY A 73 5.57 5.65 6.92
N ALA A 74 5.76 4.33 7.09
CA ALA A 74 6.83 3.76 7.90
C ALA A 74 8.21 4.12 7.36
N HIS A 75 8.47 3.92 6.07
CA HIS A 75 9.73 4.33 5.44
C HIS A 75 10.02 5.82 5.61
N ARG A 76 9.00 6.69 5.43
CA ARG A 76 9.17 8.14 5.60
C ARG A 76 9.44 8.52 7.05
N LEU A 77 8.73 7.92 8.00
CA LEU A 77 8.96 8.14 9.42
C LEU A 77 10.39 7.76 9.81
N ILE A 78 10.81 6.53 9.49
CA ILE A 78 12.14 6.01 9.83
C ILE A 78 13.24 6.86 9.18
N LYS A 79 13.09 7.21 7.90
CA LYS A 79 14.06 8.08 7.19
C LYS A 79 14.18 9.47 7.82
N THR A 80 13.11 9.98 8.45
CA THR A 80 13.08 11.29 9.08
C THR A 80 13.69 11.25 10.49
N MET A 81 13.72 10.09 11.14
CA MET A 81 14.32 9.92 12.46
C MET A 81 15.84 10.00 12.37
N GLN A 82 16.45 10.66 13.35
CA GLN A 82 17.93 10.73 13.45
C GLN A 82 18.50 9.52 14.17
N LYS A 83 17.73 8.92 15.08
CA LYS A 83 18.12 7.75 15.87
C LYS A 83 16.89 6.86 16.12
N VAL A 84 17.08 5.56 16.10
CA VAL A 84 16.03 4.58 16.49
C VAL A 84 15.59 4.80 17.94
N ASP A 85 16.48 5.33 18.77
CA ASP A 85 16.24 5.66 20.18
C ASP A 85 15.10 6.68 20.40
N ASP A 86 14.72 7.44 19.37
CA ASP A 86 13.62 8.41 19.43
C ASP A 86 12.26 7.73 19.70
N LEU A 87 12.13 6.44 19.39
CA LEU A 87 10.92 5.62 19.62
C LEU A 87 10.93 4.80 20.91
N LYS A 88 12.02 4.72 21.67
CA LYS A 88 12.16 3.84 22.85
C LYS A 88 11.07 3.99 23.93
N LYS A 89 10.38 5.12 23.97
CA LYS A 89 9.33 5.40 24.96
C LYS A 89 7.95 5.53 24.35
N THR A 90 7.80 5.31 23.06
CA THR A 90 6.57 5.49 22.31
C THR A 90 6.18 4.16 21.68
N LYS A 91 4.98 3.69 21.97
CA LYS A 91 4.43 2.46 21.38
C LYS A 91 4.13 2.65 19.90
N ILE A 92 4.33 1.60 19.11
CA ILE A 92 4.09 1.61 17.67
C ILE A 92 2.92 0.71 17.33
N GLY A 93 1.91 1.28 16.66
CA GLY A 93 0.79 0.54 16.10
C GLY A 93 0.79 0.61 14.57
N VAL A 94 0.57 -0.53 13.91
CA VAL A 94 0.44 -0.59 12.44
C VAL A 94 -0.79 -1.39 12.04
N ILE A 95 -1.34 -1.10 10.85
CA ILE A 95 -2.56 -1.75 10.38
C ILE A 95 -2.28 -3.11 9.76
N GLY A 96 -1.14 -3.28 9.08
CA GLY A 96 -0.85 -4.50 8.33
C GLY A 96 0.58 -5.00 8.48
N LYS A 97 0.77 -6.29 8.22
CA LYS A 97 2.05 -7.00 8.32
C LYS A 97 3.16 -6.36 7.48
N ALA A 98 2.86 -5.96 6.23
CA ALA A 98 3.85 -5.30 5.37
C ALA A 98 4.36 -3.96 5.93
N THR A 99 3.56 -3.28 6.77
CA THR A 99 4.02 -2.08 7.48
C THR A 99 4.88 -2.43 8.69
N ALA A 100 4.56 -3.53 9.39
CA ALA A 100 5.38 -4.04 10.48
C ALA A 100 6.76 -4.48 10.00
N GLU A 101 6.83 -5.22 8.91
CA GLU A 101 8.09 -5.68 8.29
C GLU A 101 9.06 -4.52 8.00
N VAL A 102 8.52 -3.33 7.64
CA VAL A 102 9.38 -2.15 7.46
C VAL A 102 10.08 -1.78 8.77
N PHE A 103 9.38 -1.79 9.91
CA PHE A 103 9.99 -1.51 11.21
C PHE A 103 10.96 -2.60 11.64
N GLU A 104 10.60 -3.86 11.45
CA GLU A 104 11.44 -5.03 11.78
C GLU A 104 12.77 -5.01 11.04
N ASN A 105 12.78 -4.60 9.74
CA ASN A 105 14.01 -4.45 8.96
C ASN A 105 14.98 -3.39 9.52
N PHE A 106 14.50 -2.52 10.40
CA PHE A 106 15.30 -1.52 11.13
C PHE A 106 15.45 -1.86 12.63
N GLU A 107 15.17 -3.11 13.01
CA GLU A 107 15.25 -3.60 14.40
C GLU A 107 14.35 -2.81 15.39
N ILE A 108 13.22 -2.30 14.88
CA ILE A 108 12.23 -1.56 15.67
C ILE A 108 11.03 -2.47 15.93
N SER A 109 10.73 -2.75 17.20
CA SER A 109 9.58 -3.56 17.59
C SER A 109 8.26 -2.82 17.37
N VAL A 110 7.24 -3.53 16.89
CA VAL A 110 5.86 -3.03 16.78
C VAL A 110 5.03 -3.59 17.92
N ASP A 111 4.33 -2.72 18.64
CA ASP A 111 3.55 -3.10 19.83
C ASP A 111 2.15 -3.61 19.51
N LEU A 112 1.58 -3.19 18.36
CA LEU A 112 0.25 -3.61 17.94
C LEU A 112 0.15 -3.79 16.43
N ILE A 113 -0.20 -5.05 16.06
CA ILE A 113 -0.61 -5.43 14.71
C ILE A 113 -1.93 -6.18 14.87
N PRO A 114 -3.05 -5.75 14.27
CA PRO A 114 -4.32 -6.44 14.41
C PRO A 114 -4.32 -7.78 13.66
N GLU A 115 -5.09 -8.75 14.13
CA GLU A 115 -5.32 -10.01 13.40
C GLU A 115 -6.00 -9.74 12.05
N ARG A 116 -7.00 -8.84 12.05
CA ARG A 116 -7.67 -8.36 10.86
C ARG A 116 -6.99 -7.08 10.37
N THR A 117 -6.19 -7.18 9.30
CA THR A 117 -5.30 -6.14 8.77
C THR A 117 -6.01 -5.04 7.97
N PHE A 118 -7.07 -4.45 8.55
CA PHE A 118 -7.80 -3.29 8.02
C PHE A 118 -8.20 -2.34 9.17
N SER A 119 -8.70 -1.14 8.81
CA SER A 119 -8.90 -0.05 9.76
C SER A 119 -9.80 -0.40 10.94
N GLU A 120 -10.92 -1.09 10.68
CA GLU A 120 -11.88 -1.49 11.70
C GLU A 120 -11.29 -2.53 12.65
N GLY A 121 -10.55 -3.53 12.11
CA GLY A 121 -9.85 -4.53 12.91
C GLY A 121 -8.77 -3.91 13.80
N PHE A 122 -8.08 -2.88 13.31
CA PHE A 122 -7.13 -2.13 14.12
C PHE A 122 -7.81 -1.42 15.29
N LEU A 123 -8.94 -0.74 15.03
CA LEU A 123 -9.70 -0.01 16.06
C LEU A 123 -10.27 -0.94 17.14
N GLU A 124 -10.74 -2.13 16.75
CA GLU A 124 -11.22 -3.14 17.71
C GLU A 124 -10.12 -3.67 18.64
N ALA A 125 -8.89 -3.80 18.11
CA ALA A 125 -7.75 -4.27 18.89
C ALA A 125 -7.06 -3.14 19.68
N PHE A 126 -7.36 -1.87 19.40
CA PHE A 126 -6.64 -0.74 19.98
C PHE A 126 -7.12 -0.44 21.40
N PRO A 127 -6.21 -0.24 22.38
CA PRO A 127 -6.59 0.01 23.77
C PRO A 127 -7.28 1.36 23.94
N SER A 128 -8.04 1.48 25.01
CA SER A 128 -8.57 2.78 25.46
C SER A 128 -7.47 3.63 26.10
N PRO A 129 -7.55 4.97 26.05
CA PRO A 129 -6.58 5.84 26.69
C PRO A 129 -6.71 5.79 28.22
N SER A 130 -5.63 6.10 28.90
CA SER A 130 -5.65 6.41 30.34
C SER A 130 -5.59 7.93 30.57
N LYS A 131 -5.69 8.37 31.84
CA LYS A 131 -5.50 9.80 32.16
C LYS A 131 -4.09 10.30 31.85
N GLU A 132 -3.10 9.40 31.92
CA GLU A 132 -1.68 9.71 31.75
C GLU A 132 -1.22 9.45 30.33
N GLU A 133 -1.78 8.43 29.67
CA GLU A 133 -1.44 8.00 28.30
C GLU A 133 -2.63 8.23 27.37
N ASN A 134 -2.69 9.36 26.67
CA ASN A 134 -3.84 9.73 25.83
C ASN A 134 -3.48 10.41 24.50
N ARG A 135 -2.19 10.52 24.12
CA ARG A 135 -1.77 11.23 22.91
C ARG A 135 -1.22 10.30 21.85
N ILE A 136 -1.72 10.44 20.64
CA ILE A 136 -1.32 9.69 19.46
C ILE A 136 -0.78 10.62 18.39
N LEU A 137 0.31 10.21 17.72
CA LEU A 137 0.72 10.71 16.42
C LEU A 137 0.26 9.72 15.35
N LEU A 138 -0.63 10.13 14.45
CA LEU A 138 -1.10 9.35 13.33
C LEU A 138 -0.35 9.76 12.04
N VAL A 139 0.52 8.88 11.57
CA VAL A 139 1.34 9.07 10.37
C VAL A 139 0.63 8.46 9.17
N GLN A 140 0.27 9.26 8.19
CA GLN A 140 -0.58 8.82 7.09
C GLN A 140 -0.28 9.53 5.76
N ALA A 141 -0.94 9.09 4.67
CA ALA A 141 -0.95 9.78 3.40
C ALA A 141 -1.78 11.07 3.48
N GLU A 142 -1.51 12.04 2.59
CA GLU A 142 -2.30 13.29 2.46
C GLU A 142 -3.80 13.01 2.29
N LYS A 143 -4.14 12.06 1.43
CA LYS A 143 -5.53 11.63 1.15
C LYS A 143 -5.84 10.31 1.84
N ALA A 144 -5.67 10.25 3.18
CA ALA A 144 -6.06 9.09 3.96
C ALA A 144 -7.56 9.09 4.25
N ARG A 145 -8.15 7.89 4.38
CA ARG A 145 -9.54 7.76 4.86
C ARG A 145 -9.60 8.19 6.32
N PRO A 146 -10.68 8.88 6.76
CA PRO A 146 -10.79 9.41 8.12
C PRO A 146 -11.03 8.33 9.18
N THR A 147 -11.32 7.10 8.78
CA THR A 147 -11.75 5.98 9.66
C THR A 147 -10.88 5.81 10.90
N ILE A 148 -9.54 5.79 10.74
CA ILE A 148 -8.62 5.62 11.89
C ILE A 148 -8.64 6.84 12.79
N TYR A 149 -8.57 8.04 12.24
CA TYR A 149 -8.61 9.28 13.00
C TYR A 149 -9.90 9.40 13.84
N GLU A 150 -11.06 9.20 13.17
CA GLU A 150 -12.37 9.28 13.81
C GLU A 150 -12.55 8.19 14.87
N GLY A 151 -12.15 6.96 14.57
CA GLY A 151 -12.24 5.83 15.48
C GLY A 151 -11.41 6.03 16.76
N LEU A 152 -10.15 6.45 16.62
CA LEU A 152 -9.29 6.72 17.77
C LEU A 152 -9.78 7.91 18.59
N THR A 153 -10.28 8.96 17.94
CA THR A 153 -10.88 10.11 18.63
C THR A 153 -12.13 9.69 19.41
N LYS A 154 -12.98 8.84 18.81
CA LYS A 154 -14.17 8.28 19.47
C LYS A 154 -13.82 7.40 20.67
N LEU A 155 -12.67 6.70 20.63
CA LEU A 155 -12.15 5.95 21.78
C LEU A 155 -11.63 6.85 22.91
N GLY A 156 -11.52 8.17 22.69
CA GLY A 156 -11.09 9.15 23.69
C GLY A 156 -9.62 9.59 23.57
N TRP A 157 -8.90 9.17 22.50
CA TRP A 157 -7.54 9.58 22.27
C TRP A 157 -7.43 11.00 21.71
N GLN A 158 -6.39 11.74 22.12
CA GLN A 158 -5.98 13.00 21.51
C GLN A 158 -5.10 12.67 20.29
N VAL A 159 -5.66 12.75 19.10
CA VAL A 159 -4.99 12.35 17.85
C VAL A 159 -4.46 13.57 17.13
N GLU A 160 -3.15 13.62 16.93
CA GLU A 160 -2.50 14.56 16.01
C GLU A 160 -2.13 13.79 14.73
N THR A 161 -2.49 14.33 13.59
CA THR A 161 -2.15 13.74 12.28
C THR A 161 -0.92 14.39 11.70
N VAL A 162 -0.16 13.64 10.91
CA VAL A 162 0.92 14.18 10.09
C VAL A 162 0.94 13.50 8.73
N VAL A 163 1.12 14.30 7.69
CA VAL A 163 1.26 13.81 6.31
C VAL A 163 2.70 13.35 6.10
N ALA A 164 2.89 12.06 5.84
CA ALA A 164 4.21 11.50 5.56
C ALA A 164 4.53 11.47 4.06
N TYR A 165 3.52 11.39 3.21
CA TYR A 165 3.68 11.33 1.75
C TYR A 165 2.38 11.69 1.03
N ARG A 166 2.50 11.93 -0.28
CA ARG A 166 1.39 12.14 -1.19
C ARG A 166 1.39 11.08 -2.29
N ASN A 167 0.20 10.67 -2.67
CA ASN A 167 -0.02 9.94 -3.91
C ASN A 167 -0.29 10.96 -5.00
N ILE A 168 0.57 11.05 -6.01
CA ILE A 168 0.40 11.92 -7.17
C ILE A 168 0.25 11.09 -8.43
N ASP A 169 -0.55 11.59 -9.36
CA ASP A 169 -0.73 10.97 -10.65
C ASP A 169 0.56 11.04 -11.47
N THR A 170 0.98 9.91 -12.02
CA THR A 170 2.11 9.85 -12.93
C THR A 170 1.70 10.37 -14.30
N LYS A 171 2.54 11.21 -14.91
CA LYS A 171 2.40 11.56 -16.33
C LYS A 171 2.89 10.38 -17.16
N ILE A 172 1.99 9.77 -17.92
CA ILE A 172 2.29 8.56 -18.70
C ILE A 172 2.32 8.93 -20.18
N GLU A 173 3.32 8.45 -20.89
CA GLU A 173 3.43 8.64 -22.34
C GLU A 173 2.36 7.83 -23.08
N LYS A 174 1.81 8.39 -24.17
CA LYS A 174 0.75 7.76 -24.94
C LYS A 174 1.15 6.41 -25.53
N THR A 175 2.42 6.26 -25.92
CA THR A 175 2.98 5.00 -26.42
C THR A 175 2.93 3.89 -25.38
N LEU A 176 3.25 4.20 -24.11
CA LEU A 176 3.19 3.24 -23.01
C LEU A 176 1.74 2.87 -22.66
N LEU A 177 0.82 3.84 -22.72
CA LEU A 177 -0.62 3.59 -22.54
C LEU A 177 -1.17 2.63 -23.59
N SER A 178 -0.78 2.81 -24.88
CA SER A 178 -1.19 1.89 -25.95
C SER A 178 -0.68 0.47 -25.70
N VAL A 179 0.60 0.33 -25.35
CA VAL A 179 1.21 -0.99 -25.04
C VAL A 179 0.53 -1.66 -23.85
N ALA A 180 0.16 -0.88 -22.84
CA ALA A 180 -0.53 -1.39 -21.65
C ALA A 180 -1.99 -1.78 -21.94
N ALA A 181 -2.66 -1.07 -22.84
CA ALA A 181 -4.03 -1.39 -23.26
C ALA A 181 -4.13 -2.68 -24.06
N ASP A 182 -3.05 -3.05 -24.77
CA ASP A 182 -2.95 -4.30 -25.55
C ASP A 182 -2.46 -5.49 -24.71
N ALA A 183 -2.16 -5.29 -23.42
CA ALA A 183 -1.73 -6.36 -22.53
C ALA A 183 -2.87 -7.33 -22.20
N ASP A 184 -2.51 -8.57 -21.86
CA ASP A 184 -3.49 -9.63 -21.55
C ASP A 184 -4.08 -9.49 -20.13
N ALA A 185 -3.27 -9.01 -19.17
CA ALA A 185 -3.74 -8.76 -17.80
C ALA A 185 -3.03 -7.58 -17.13
N ILE A 186 -3.66 -7.07 -16.07
CA ILE A 186 -3.11 -5.97 -15.24
C ILE A 186 -3.15 -6.34 -13.78
N VAL A 187 -2.05 -6.11 -13.07
CA VAL A 187 -1.96 -6.27 -11.61
C VAL A 187 -2.26 -4.95 -10.92
N PHE A 188 -3.23 -4.98 -10.01
CA PHE A 188 -3.62 -3.86 -9.16
C PHE A 188 -3.40 -4.17 -7.68
N THR A 189 -2.66 -3.31 -7.01
CA THR A 189 -2.39 -3.40 -5.56
C THR A 189 -3.18 -2.37 -4.74
N ALA A 190 -4.01 -1.55 -5.39
CA ALA A 190 -4.88 -0.57 -4.74
C ALA A 190 -6.04 -0.17 -5.65
N SER A 191 -7.21 0.12 -5.06
CA SER A 191 -8.39 0.61 -5.79
C SER A 191 -8.14 1.95 -6.49
N SER A 192 -7.29 2.81 -5.94
CA SER A 192 -6.92 4.08 -6.57
C SER A 192 -6.20 3.89 -7.91
N ALA A 193 -5.42 2.82 -8.06
CA ALA A 193 -4.77 2.49 -9.33
C ALA A 193 -5.80 2.03 -10.39
N ILE A 194 -6.84 1.28 -10.00
CA ILE A 194 -7.94 0.90 -10.88
C ILE A 194 -8.68 2.14 -11.39
N ASN A 195 -9.08 3.04 -10.49
CA ASN A 195 -9.78 4.25 -10.85
C ASN A 195 -8.94 5.11 -11.80
N ARG A 196 -7.65 5.25 -11.49
CA ARG A 196 -6.72 6.01 -12.34
C ARG A 196 -6.53 5.39 -13.72
N TYR A 197 -6.39 4.06 -13.80
CA TYR A 197 -6.31 3.36 -15.07
C TYR A 197 -7.57 3.60 -15.92
N TYR A 198 -8.75 3.46 -15.30
CA TYR A 198 -10.03 3.69 -15.96
C TYR A 198 -10.16 5.12 -16.48
N GLU A 199 -9.77 6.12 -15.69
CA GLU A 199 -9.78 7.53 -16.10
C GLU A 199 -8.89 7.83 -17.32
N ILE A 200 -7.70 7.20 -17.36
CA ILE A 200 -6.70 7.49 -18.40
C ILE A 200 -7.00 6.75 -19.70
N ILE A 201 -7.39 5.49 -19.63
CA ILE A 201 -7.53 4.61 -20.79
C ILE A 201 -8.98 4.58 -21.28
N GLY A 202 -9.95 4.81 -20.41
CA GLY A 202 -11.36 4.90 -20.76
C GLY A 202 -11.93 3.63 -21.41
N VAL A 203 -11.48 2.45 -21.03
CA VAL A 203 -11.60 1.22 -21.80
C VAL A 203 -12.93 0.53 -21.57
N PRO A 204 -13.71 0.29 -22.64
CA PRO A 204 -14.91 -0.53 -22.57
C PRO A 204 -14.63 -2.05 -22.35
N LYS A 205 -13.41 -2.52 -22.61
CA LYS A 205 -12.97 -3.90 -22.37
C LYS A 205 -11.52 -3.90 -21.89
N PRO A 206 -11.30 -3.82 -20.57
CA PRO A 206 -9.96 -3.89 -20.01
C PRO A 206 -9.37 -5.30 -20.14
N PRO A 207 -8.05 -5.44 -20.08
CA PRO A 207 -7.41 -6.70 -19.79
C PRO A 207 -7.93 -7.30 -18.48
N ASP A 208 -7.69 -8.59 -18.27
CA ASP A 208 -8.07 -9.23 -17.01
C ASP A 208 -7.39 -8.54 -15.81
N ALA A 209 -8.13 -8.31 -14.75
CA ALA A 209 -7.62 -7.65 -13.56
C ALA A 209 -7.15 -8.67 -12.51
N ILE A 210 -5.90 -8.56 -12.09
CA ILE A 210 -5.32 -9.37 -11.01
C ILE A 210 -5.16 -8.47 -9.79
N CYS A 211 -5.91 -8.74 -8.73
CA CYS A 211 -6.05 -7.85 -7.58
C CYS A 211 -5.42 -8.44 -6.32
N ILE A 212 -4.72 -7.60 -5.55
CA ILE A 212 -4.04 -7.99 -4.31
C ILE A 212 -4.99 -8.44 -3.19
N GLY A 213 -6.26 -8.09 -3.26
CA GLY A 213 -7.21 -8.44 -2.22
C GLY A 213 -8.62 -7.93 -2.47
N PRO A 214 -9.57 -8.22 -1.56
CA PRO A 214 -11.00 -8.11 -1.79
C PRO A 214 -11.47 -6.69 -2.13
N ILE A 215 -10.97 -5.66 -1.45
CA ILE A 215 -11.39 -4.26 -1.69
C ILE A 215 -10.99 -3.81 -3.11
N THR A 216 -9.79 -4.19 -3.55
CA THR A 216 -9.31 -3.89 -4.90
C THR A 216 -10.09 -4.71 -5.93
N ALA A 217 -10.33 -5.98 -5.65
CA ALA A 217 -11.11 -6.88 -6.50
C ALA A 217 -12.55 -6.40 -6.68
N GLU A 218 -13.21 -5.96 -5.62
CA GLU A 218 -14.56 -5.38 -5.67
C GLU A 218 -14.62 -4.14 -6.56
N THR A 219 -13.62 -3.26 -6.45
CA THR A 219 -13.53 -2.07 -7.30
C THR A 219 -13.47 -2.44 -8.79
N ALA A 220 -12.69 -3.47 -9.16
CA ALA A 220 -12.60 -3.95 -10.54
C ALA A 220 -13.90 -4.63 -11.01
N ARG A 221 -14.52 -5.45 -10.15
CA ARG A 221 -15.81 -6.12 -10.45
C ARG A 221 -16.93 -5.10 -10.70
N ASN A 222 -16.97 -4.01 -9.93
CA ASN A 222 -17.96 -2.94 -10.10
C ASN A 222 -17.82 -2.19 -11.44
N LEU A 223 -16.65 -2.27 -12.08
CA LEU A 223 -16.41 -1.79 -13.45
C LEU A 223 -16.71 -2.86 -14.52
N GLY A 224 -17.19 -4.04 -14.13
CA GLY A 224 -17.50 -5.13 -15.03
C GLY A 224 -16.27 -5.92 -15.52
N TRP A 225 -15.14 -5.85 -14.84
CA TRP A 225 -13.91 -6.52 -15.25
C TRP A 225 -13.86 -7.97 -14.80
N ARG A 226 -13.19 -8.84 -15.58
CA ARG A 226 -12.84 -10.19 -15.13
C ARG A 226 -11.72 -10.09 -14.11
N VAL A 227 -11.91 -10.71 -12.94
CA VAL A 227 -11.03 -10.52 -11.79
C VAL A 227 -10.47 -11.83 -11.28
N PHE A 228 -9.15 -11.84 -11.06
CA PHE A 228 -8.40 -12.86 -10.32
C PHE A 228 -7.89 -12.21 -9.02
N GLU A 229 -8.18 -12.82 -7.91
CA GLU A 229 -7.90 -12.25 -6.58
C GLU A 229 -6.84 -13.09 -5.86
N ALA A 230 -5.80 -12.42 -5.33
CA ALA A 230 -4.82 -13.05 -4.47
C ALA A 230 -5.47 -13.46 -3.14
N ARG A 231 -5.11 -14.63 -2.61
CA ARG A 231 -5.68 -15.17 -1.36
C ARG A 231 -5.32 -14.35 -0.14
N GLU A 232 -4.05 -13.92 -0.09
CA GLU A 232 -3.53 -13.01 0.93
C GLU A 232 -2.89 -11.80 0.25
N GLN A 233 -2.73 -10.70 0.99
CA GLN A 233 -2.19 -9.45 0.45
C GLN A 233 -0.65 -9.50 0.39
N SER A 234 -0.11 -10.47 -0.36
CA SER A 234 1.33 -10.71 -0.50
C SER A 234 1.76 -10.75 -1.97
N VAL A 235 3.06 -10.52 -2.22
CA VAL A 235 3.66 -10.69 -3.56
C VAL A 235 3.52 -12.13 -4.03
N LYS A 236 3.76 -13.10 -3.13
CA LYS A 236 3.63 -14.53 -3.41
C LYS A 236 2.24 -14.90 -3.91
N ASP A 237 1.20 -14.41 -3.24
CA ASP A 237 -0.18 -14.71 -3.62
C ASP A 237 -0.63 -13.99 -4.88
N LEU A 238 -0.06 -12.80 -5.17
CA LEU A 238 -0.22 -12.15 -6.47
C LEU A 238 0.37 -13.00 -7.60
N VAL A 239 1.55 -13.58 -7.41
CA VAL A 239 2.18 -14.49 -8.38
C VAL A 239 1.30 -15.72 -8.61
N GLU A 240 0.73 -16.31 -7.55
CA GLU A 240 -0.20 -17.43 -7.68
C GLU A 240 -1.50 -17.04 -8.42
N ALA A 241 -2.03 -15.84 -8.19
CA ALA A 241 -3.17 -15.32 -8.94
C ALA A 241 -2.85 -15.12 -10.44
N VAL A 242 -1.63 -14.67 -10.76
CA VAL A 242 -1.15 -14.60 -12.15
C VAL A 242 -1.05 -16.00 -12.78
N LYS A 243 -0.58 -17.02 -12.05
CA LYS A 243 -0.55 -18.41 -12.54
C LYS A 243 -1.96 -18.96 -12.79
N GLN A 244 -2.90 -18.69 -11.89
CA GLN A 244 -4.31 -19.08 -12.06
C GLN A 244 -4.93 -18.43 -13.31
N TRP A 245 -4.69 -17.13 -13.49
CA TRP A 245 -5.11 -16.40 -14.68
C TRP A 245 -4.52 -17.00 -15.96
N ALA A 246 -3.23 -17.29 -15.96
CA ALA A 246 -2.57 -17.83 -17.15
C ALA A 246 -3.06 -19.23 -17.55
N GLY A 247 -3.57 -20.02 -16.60
CA GLY A 247 -4.12 -21.36 -16.81
C GLY A 247 -5.64 -21.43 -17.08
N SER A 248 -6.33 -20.26 -17.15
CA SER A 248 -7.80 -20.17 -17.27
C SER A 248 -8.34 -20.05 -18.68
#